data_efd9c8268e6613c5680d75b21a970d85
#
_entry.id   efd9c8268e6613c5680d75b21a970d85
#
_cell.length_a   1.000
_cell.length_b   1.000
_cell.length_c   1.000
_cell.angle_alpha   90.00
_cell.angle_beta   90.00
_cell.angle_gamma   90.00
#
_symmetry.space_group_name_H-M   'P 1'
#
loop_
_entity.id
_entity.type
_entity.pdbx_description
1 polymer ?
#
loop_
_entity_poly.entity_id
_entity_poly.type
_entity_poly.pdbx_seq_one_letter_code
_entity_poly.pdbx_strand_id
1 'polypeptide(L)'
;SFHMKRNLKNILVALLLVVSALVITVLIYLAYVIFSYSRIPDRTELEVENQSQRILEKNTEYSAVTYNVGFGAYSDEFSFFMDEAEWEDGSHTQGKYGKGISREDVIANVEGQAAILRDILPDFILLQEVDEDSTRSYHIDMVQYFKDTFPYMNSTYAINYHSAWLNLPLLDPIGIINSGCVTLSRFFVQYAERRSYPLATDLSKFFDLDRCFTVERFPVDGGKTLVLVNSHMSAYDEGGVIRKAQLDMLTSFMAEEYEKGNWVIVGGDFNHSLGQEFRE
;
A
#
# COMPACT_ATOMS: atom_id res chain seq x y z
N SER A 1 -49.59 37.09 -14.76
CA SER A 1 -48.24 37.08 -15.39
C SER A 1 -47.14 37.65 -14.51
N PHE A 2 -47.36 38.69 -13.70
CA PHE A 2 -46.32 39.31 -12.83
C PHE A 2 -45.94 38.38 -11.66
N HIS A 3 -46.87 37.75 -10.98
CA HIS A 3 -46.61 36.81 -9.88
C HIS A 3 -45.86 35.56 -10.38
N MET A 4 -46.13 35.07 -11.57
CA MET A 4 -45.45 33.92 -12.16
C MET A 4 -43.99 34.25 -12.45
N LYS A 5 -43.65 35.44 -12.98
CA LYS A 5 -42.27 35.90 -13.22
C LYS A 5 -41.48 36.07 -11.91
N ARG A 6 -42.13 36.57 -10.83
CA ARG A 6 -41.52 36.72 -9.52
C ARG A 6 -41.21 35.37 -8.88
N ASN A 7 -42.14 34.41 -8.97
CA ASN A 7 -41.94 33.06 -8.46
C ASN A 7 -40.82 32.34 -9.21
N LEU A 8 -40.77 32.45 -10.53
CA LEU A 8 -39.68 31.89 -11.34
C LEU A 8 -38.34 32.49 -10.98
N LYS A 9 -38.24 33.81 -10.78
CA LYS A 9 -37.02 34.47 -10.31
C LYS A 9 -36.55 33.94 -8.94
N ASN A 10 -37.47 33.76 -8.00
CA ASN A 10 -37.16 33.26 -6.67
C ASN A 10 -36.67 31.81 -6.72
N ILE A 11 -37.31 30.97 -7.57
CA ILE A 11 -36.87 29.59 -7.79
C ILE A 11 -35.46 29.56 -8.40
N LEU A 12 -35.16 30.39 -9.39
CA LEU A 12 -33.84 30.48 -10.02
C LEU A 12 -32.77 30.96 -9.01
N VAL A 13 -33.08 31.93 -8.17
CA VAL A 13 -32.18 32.40 -7.11
C VAL A 13 -31.93 31.29 -6.08
N ALA A 14 -32.99 30.60 -5.65
CA ALA A 14 -32.84 29.48 -4.72
C ALA A 14 -31.99 28.36 -5.31
N LEU A 15 -32.21 28.00 -6.58
CA LEU A 15 -31.40 27.01 -7.30
C LEU A 15 -29.93 27.44 -7.39
N LEU A 16 -29.68 28.73 -7.74
CA LEU A 16 -28.31 29.27 -7.80
C LEU A 16 -27.62 29.19 -6.43
N LEU A 17 -28.32 29.52 -5.35
CA LEU A 17 -27.76 29.42 -4.00
C LEU A 17 -27.41 27.98 -3.61
N VAL A 18 -28.26 27.02 -3.95
CA VAL A 18 -28.02 25.58 -3.70
C VAL A 18 -26.80 25.11 -4.49
N VAL A 19 -26.73 25.44 -5.79
CA VAL A 19 -25.57 25.08 -6.64
C VAL A 19 -24.30 25.73 -6.12
N SER A 20 -24.36 27.02 -5.74
CA SER A 20 -23.20 27.71 -5.18
C SER A 20 -22.73 27.08 -3.85
N ALA A 21 -23.64 26.69 -2.99
CA ALA A 21 -23.30 26.01 -1.74
C ALA A 21 -22.65 24.65 -2.00
N LEU A 22 -23.16 23.86 -2.96
CA LEU A 22 -22.55 22.59 -3.36
C LEU A 22 -21.13 22.79 -3.91
N VAL A 23 -20.92 23.77 -4.79
CA VAL A 23 -19.59 24.07 -5.34
C VAL A 23 -18.63 24.48 -4.23
N ILE A 24 -19.03 25.36 -3.31
CA ILE A 24 -18.21 25.77 -2.16
C ILE A 24 -17.85 24.55 -1.29
N THR A 25 -18.81 23.68 -1.01
CA THR A 25 -18.57 22.47 -0.23
C THR A 25 -17.52 21.57 -0.89
N VAL A 26 -17.62 21.35 -2.21
CA VAL A 26 -16.62 20.58 -2.97
C VAL A 26 -15.26 21.24 -2.92
N LEU A 27 -15.17 22.56 -3.08
CA LEU A 27 -13.89 23.29 -3.03
C LEU A 27 -13.25 23.21 -1.64
N ILE A 28 -14.04 23.32 -0.57
CA ILE A 28 -13.54 23.14 0.81
C ILE A 28 -13.03 21.72 1.02
N TYR A 29 -13.75 20.71 0.53
CA TYR A 29 -13.32 19.34 0.63
C TYR A 29 -12.02 19.07 -0.15
N LEU A 30 -11.90 19.56 -1.37
CA LEU A 30 -10.67 19.46 -2.16
C LEU A 30 -9.50 20.17 -1.46
N ALA A 31 -9.72 21.35 -0.91
CA ALA A 31 -8.71 22.05 -0.11
C ALA A 31 -8.29 21.22 1.11
N TYR A 32 -9.25 20.62 1.82
CA TYR A 32 -8.96 19.73 2.95
C TYR A 32 -8.07 18.56 2.51
N VAL A 33 -8.40 17.84 1.43
CA VAL A 33 -7.60 16.70 0.93
C VAL A 33 -6.19 17.15 0.55
N ILE A 34 -6.06 18.29 -0.16
CA ILE A 34 -4.76 18.79 -0.64
C ILE A 34 -3.87 19.24 0.53
N PHE A 35 -4.43 20.03 1.48
CA PHE A 35 -3.65 20.60 2.60
C PHE A 35 -3.40 19.61 3.73
N SER A 36 -4.18 18.54 3.84
CA SER A 36 -3.94 17.47 4.82
C SER A 36 -2.82 16.52 4.39
N TYR A 37 -2.40 16.57 3.13
CA TYR A 37 -1.32 15.73 2.65
C TYR A 37 0.04 16.27 3.09
N SER A 38 0.84 15.40 3.68
CA SER A 38 2.25 15.63 3.97
C SER A 38 3.08 14.51 3.41
N ARG A 39 4.04 14.83 2.52
CA ARG A 39 4.94 13.82 1.97
C ARG A 39 5.88 13.29 3.04
N ILE A 40 6.04 11.98 3.11
CA ILE A 40 7.07 11.35 3.92
C ILE A 40 8.44 11.66 3.29
N PRO A 41 9.47 12.00 4.08
CA PRO A 41 10.82 12.27 3.55
C PRO A 41 11.33 11.13 2.64
N ASP A 42 12.11 11.48 1.64
CA ASP A 42 12.60 10.53 0.62
C ASP A 42 13.41 9.38 1.22
N ARG A 43 14.06 9.60 2.36
CA ARG A 43 14.74 8.58 3.16
C ARG A 43 14.39 8.77 4.62
N THR A 44 13.94 7.69 5.25
CA THR A 44 13.59 7.68 6.67
C THR A 44 14.11 6.41 7.29
N GLU A 45 14.90 6.52 8.36
CA GLU A 45 15.29 5.37 9.16
C GLU A 45 14.06 4.75 9.80
N LEU A 46 13.98 3.42 9.79
CA LEU A 46 12.88 2.67 10.37
C LEU A 46 13.28 2.13 11.74
N GLU A 47 12.34 2.14 12.64
CA GLU A 47 12.47 1.44 13.91
C GLU A 47 12.53 -0.07 13.63
N VAL A 48 13.51 -0.74 14.27
CA VAL A 48 13.68 -2.19 14.18
C VAL A 48 13.37 -2.81 15.54
N GLU A 49 12.36 -3.66 15.57
CA GLU A 49 12.09 -4.48 16.75
C GLU A 49 12.85 -5.81 16.64
N ASN A 50 14.02 -5.89 17.28
CA ASN A 50 14.84 -7.08 17.26
C ASN A 50 14.52 -8.01 18.43
N GLN A 51 13.89 -9.16 18.13
CA GLN A 51 13.63 -10.26 19.06
C GLN A 51 14.75 -11.32 19.00
N SER A 52 15.44 -11.42 17.86
CA SER A 52 16.51 -12.38 17.60
C SER A 52 17.81 -11.66 17.26
N GLN A 53 18.91 -12.16 17.80
CA GLN A 53 20.29 -11.70 17.49
C GLN A 53 21.00 -12.66 16.52
N ARG A 54 20.27 -13.63 15.95
CA ARG A 54 20.82 -14.60 15.03
C ARG A 54 21.24 -13.92 13.73
N ILE A 55 22.44 -14.23 13.24
CA ILE A 55 22.97 -13.73 11.95
C ILE A 55 22.85 -14.79 10.86
N LEU A 56 22.91 -14.36 9.61
CA LEU A 56 22.90 -15.24 8.45
C LEU A 56 24.24 -15.96 8.29
N GLU A 57 24.18 -17.21 7.85
CA GLU A 57 25.35 -18.04 7.56
C GLU A 57 25.52 -18.20 6.05
N LYS A 58 26.79 -18.24 5.59
CA LYS A 58 27.09 -18.53 4.19
C LYS A 58 26.76 -19.99 3.85
N ASN A 59 26.45 -20.22 2.57
CA ASN A 59 26.17 -21.56 2.04
C ASN A 59 24.98 -22.26 2.73
N THR A 60 24.08 -21.47 3.31
CA THR A 60 22.85 -21.94 3.92
C THR A 60 21.68 -21.48 3.05
N GLU A 61 20.71 -22.37 2.86
CA GLU A 61 19.47 -22.08 2.15
C GLU A 61 18.48 -21.40 3.09
N TYR A 62 17.86 -20.33 2.61
CA TYR A 62 16.86 -19.56 3.32
C TYR A 62 15.62 -19.37 2.46
N SER A 63 14.47 -19.28 3.11
CA SER A 63 13.18 -19.09 2.48
C SER A 63 12.64 -17.67 2.70
N ALA A 64 12.04 -17.11 1.66
CA ALA A 64 11.37 -15.83 1.72
C ALA A 64 9.98 -15.92 1.08
N VAL A 65 9.01 -15.24 1.67
CA VAL A 65 7.65 -15.09 1.14
C VAL A 65 7.36 -13.61 0.96
N THR A 66 6.79 -13.25 -0.18
CA THR A 66 6.15 -11.95 -0.40
C THR A 66 4.65 -12.13 -0.54
N TYR A 67 3.86 -11.27 0.11
CA TYR A 67 2.41 -11.36 0.12
C TYR A 67 1.77 -9.99 0.27
N ASN A 68 1.07 -9.52 -0.76
CA ASN A 68 0.15 -8.39 -0.62
C ASN A 68 -1.12 -8.90 0.06
N VAL A 69 -1.38 -8.46 1.29
CA VAL A 69 -2.51 -8.93 2.10
C VAL A 69 -3.82 -8.20 1.81
N GLY A 70 -3.81 -7.23 0.89
CA GLY A 70 -4.99 -6.51 0.43
C GLY A 70 -5.83 -5.94 1.57
N PHE A 71 -5.18 -5.32 2.58
CA PHE A 71 -5.84 -4.80 3.80
C PHE A 71 -6.91 -5.75 4.40
N GLY A 72 -6.74 -7.06 4.21
CA GLY A 72 -7.66 -8.08 4.71
C GLY A 72 -9.03 -8.10 4.04
N ALA A 73 -9.25 -7.39 2.93
CA ALA A 73 -10.59 -7.24 2.36
C ALA A 73 -10.94 -8.28 1.29
N TYR A 74 -9.94 -8.87 0.62
CA TYR A 74 -10.16 -9.69 -0.58
C TYR A 74 -10.67 -11.09 -0.25
N SER A 75 -11.98 -11.17 0.09
CA SER A 75 -12.77 -12.38 0.06
C SER A 75 -13.41 -12.59 -1.33
N ASP A 76 -14.03 -13.74 -1.55
CA ASP A 76 -14.64 -14.10 -2.84
C ASP A 76 -15.72 -13.08 -3.33
N GLU A 77 -16.37 -12.40 -2.40
CA GLU A 77 -17.43 -11.43 -2.69
C GLU A 77 -16.91 -9.99 -2.84
N PHE A 78 -15.65 -9.74 -2.45
CA PHE A 78 -15.07 -8.40 -2.46
C PHE A 78 -14.50 -8.05 -3.83
N SER A 79 -14.72 -6.79 -4.23
CA SER A 79 -14.02 -6.17 -5.36
C SER A 79 -13.79 -4.69 -5.05
N PHE A 80 -12.54 -4.26 -5.11
CA PHE A 80 -12.19 -2.88 -4.80
C PHE A 80 -12.70 -1.94 -5.90
N PHE A 81 -13.31 -0.82 -5.52
CA PHE A 81 -14.03 0.07 -6.46
C PHE A 81 -13.15 0.68 -7.56
N MET A 82 -11.82 0.70 -7.38
CA MET A 82 -10.86 1.16 -8.37
C MET A 82 -10.31 0.03 -9.25
N ASP A 83 -10.62 -1.23 -8.93
CA ASP A 83 -10.19 -2.36 -9.75
C ASP A 83 -11.10 -2.47 -10.99
N GLU A 84 -10.46 -2.57 -12.14
CA GLU A 84 -11.12 -2.76 -13.43
C GLU A 84 -10.60 -4.05 -14.06
N ALA A 85 -11.49 -4.83 -14.62
CA ALA A 85 -11.15 -6.01 -15.39
C ALA A 85 -11.78 -5.95 -16.76
N GLU A 86 -10.98 -6.22 -17.80
CA GLU A 86 -11.44 -6.46 -19.16
C GLU A 86 -11.41 -7.97 -19.42
N TRP A 87 -12.54 -8.54 -19.78
CA TRP A 87 -12.68 -9.95 -20.05
C TRP A 87 -12.37 -10.25 -21.52
N GLU A 88 -12.06 -11.50 -21.85
CA GLU A 88 -11.75 -11.95 -23.21
C GLU A 88 -12.87 -11.65 -24.23
N ASP A 89 -14.11 -11.55 -23.78
CA ASP A 89 -15.28 -11.18 -24.60
C ASP A 89 -15.43 -9.67 -24.83
N GLY A 90 -14.47 -8.86 -24.32
CA GLY A 90 -14.48 -7.40 -24.40
C GLY A 90 -15.42 -6.71 -23.40
N SER A 91 -16.01 -7.44 -22.46
CA SER A 91 -16.80 -6.84 -21.38
C SER A 91 -15.88 -6.26 -20.31
N HIS A 92 -16.31 -5.12 -19.72
CA HIS A 92 -15.61 -4.46 -18.63
C HIS A 92 -16.38 -4.63 -17.33
N THR A 93 -15.69 -4.96 -16.25
CA THR A 93 -16.25 -4.94 -14.90
C THR A 93 -15.45 -4.00 -14.03
N GLN A 94 -16.16 -3.25 -13.18
CA GLN A 94 -15.57 -2.37 -12.18
C GLN A 94 -15.93 -2.86 -10.79
N GLY A 95 -14.97 -2.75 -9.87
CA GLY A 95 -15.16 -3.07 -8.46
C GLY A 95 -16.20 -2.17 -7.79
N LYS A 96 -16.67 -2.58 -6.62
CA LYS A 96 -17.82 -1.97 -5.96
C LYS A 96 -17.53 -1.34 -4.62
N TYR A 97 -16.62 -1.93 -3.83
CA TYR A 97 -16.51 -1.65 -2.40
C TYR A 97 -15.33 -0.72 -2.10
N GLY A 98 -15.53 0.22 -1.19
CA GLY A 98 -14.44 1.02 -0.63
C GLY A 98 -13.82 0.40 0.61
N LYS A 99 -14.57 -0.49 1.29
CA LYS A 99 -14.17 -1.16 2.53
C LYS A 99 -14.40 -2.66 2.43
N GLY A 100 -13.70 -3.44 3.25
CA GLY A 100 -14.00 -4.85 3.43
C GLY A 100 -15.51 -5.10 3.68
N ILE A 101 -16.01 -6.27 3.31
CA ILE A 101 -17.46 -6.59 3.37
C ILE A 101 -18.01 -6.40 4.78
N SER A 102 -17.30 -6.88 5.77
CA SER A 102 -17.60 -6.65 7.20
C SER A 102 -16.32 -6.68 8.02
N ARG A 103 -16.39 -6.24 9.27
CA ARG A 103 -15.28 -6.33 10.20
C ARG A 103 -14.87 -7.78 10.46
N GLU A 104 -15.85 -8.66 10.60
CA GLU A 104 -15.70 -10.09 10.83
C GLU A 104 -15.02 -10.77 9.64
N ASP A 105 -15.38 -10.39 8.42
CA ASP A 105 -14.79 -10.88 7.18
C ASP A 105 -13.31 -10.50 7.09
N VAL A 106 -12.98 -9.23 7.36
CA VAL A 106 -11.60 -8.76 7.39
C VAL A 106 -10.77 -9.52 8.43
N ILE A 107 -11.31 -9.75 9.63
CA ILE A 107 -10.62 -10.54 10.67
C ILE A 107 -10.37 -11.96 10.18
N ALA A 108 -11.38 -12.63 9.62
CA ALA A 108 -11.25 -14.00 9.13
C ALA A 108 -10.20 -14.11 8.00
N ASN A 109 -10.15 -13.12 7.09
CA ASN A 109 -9.14 -13.06 6.03
C ASN A 109 -7.72 -12.91 6.60
N VAL A 110 -7.52 -11.99 7.55
CA VAL A 110 -6.21 -11.78 8.20
C VAL A 110 -5.76 -13.02 8.96
N GLU A 111 -6.67 -13.70 9.68
CA GLU A 111 -6.40 -14.96 10.35
C GLU A 111 -6.01 -16.08 9.37
N GLY A 112 -6.69 -16.16 8.23
CA GLY A 112 -6.39 -17.11 7.16
C GLY A 112 -5.00 -16.84 6.53
N GLN A 113 -4.69 -15.59 6.24
CA GLN A 113 -3.37 -15.18 5.73
C GLN A 113 -2.25 -15.53 6.73
N ALA A 114 -2.46 -15.25 8.01
CA ALA A 114 -1.50 -15.60 9.06
C ALA A 114 -1.33 -17.12 9.21
N ALA A 115 -2.41 -17.90 9.05
CA ALA A 115 -2.35 -19.36 9.07
C ALA A 115 -1.49 -19.92 7.94
N ILE A 116 -1.66 -19.42 6.71
CA ILE A 116 -0.83 -19.80 5.55
C ILE A 116 0.65 -19.51 5.84
N LEU A 117 0.97 -18.34 6.35
CA LEU A 117 2.35 -17.96 6.68
C LEU A 117 2.94 -18.83 7.81
N ARG A 118 2.13 -19.22 8.80
CA ARG A 118 2.56 -20.17 9.84
C ARG A 118 2.84 -21.56 9.30
N ASP A 119 2.05 -22.02 8.33
CA ASP A 119 2.25 -23.34 7.71
C ASP A 119 3.52 -23.38 6.85
N ILE A 120 3.84 -22.27 6.17
CA ILE A 120 5.07 -22.14 5.36
C ILE A 120 6.31 -22.00 6.25
N LEU A 121 6.21 -21.30 7.38
CA LEU A 121 7.31 -21.00 8.31
C LEU A 121 8.56 -20.41 7.65
N PRO A 122 8.46 -19.38 6.83
CA PRO A 122 9.61 -18.83 6.10
C PRO A 122 10.61 -18.12 7.04
N ASP A 123 11.82 -17.91 6.53
CA ASP A 123 12.84 -17.14 7.25
C ASP A 123 12.61 -15.64 7.15
N PHE A 124 12.03 -15.20 6.03
CA PHE A 124 11.69 -13.80 5.77
C PHE A 124 10.25 -13.70 5.25
N ILE A 125 9.53 -12.70 5.73
CA ILE A 125 8.17 -12.39 5.28
C ILE A 125 8.11 -10.92 4.86
N LEU A 126 7.69 -10.67 3.63
CA LEU A 126 7.54 -9.35 3.04
C LEU A 126 6.05 -9.11 2.76
N LEU A 127 5.39 -8.30 3.56
CA LEU A 127 3.97 -8.01 3.43
C LEU A 127 3.75 -6.60 2.87
N GLN A 128 2.74 -6.46 2.02
CA GLN A 128 2.28 -5.19 1.49
C GLN A 128 0.79 -5.01 1.82
N GLU A 129 0.30 -3.77 1.79
CA GLU A 129 -1.07 -3.38 2.15
C GLU A 129 -1.48 -3.82 3.55
N VAL A 130 -0.56 -3.72 4.50
CA VAL A 130 -0.83 -4.00 5.91
C VAL A 130 -1.36 -2.73 6.56
N ASP A 131 -2.65 -2.69 6.83
CA ASP A 131 -3.28 -1.54 7.50
C ASP A 131 -2.95 -1.56 9.01
N GLU A 132 -2.57 -0.39 9.53
CA GLU A 132 -2.38 -0.18 10.96
C GLU A 132 -3.66 0.39 11.60
N ASP A 133 -4.18 1.47 11.02
CA ASP A 133 -5.42 2.12 11.44
C ASP A 133 -6.11 2.75 10.24
N SER A 134 -7.01 2.02 9.60
CA SER A 134 -7.68 2.46 8.38
C SER A 134 -9.19 2.22 8.45
N THR A 135 -9.96 3.17 7.92
CA THR A 135 -11.41 3.04 7.83
C THR A 135 -11.82 1.84 6.98
N ARG A 136 -11.11 1.59 5.87
CA ARG A 136 -11.41 0.51 4.91
C ARG A 136 -11.29 -0.89 5.51
N SER A 137 -10.52 -1.03 6.56
CA SER A 137 -10.28 -2.29 7.28
C SER A 137 -10.83 -2.28 8.71
N TYR A 138 -11.81 -1.41 8.98
CA TYR A 138 -12.51 -1.31 10.26
C TYR A 138 -11.58 -1.04 11.46
N HIS A 139 -10.50 -0.28 11.24
CA HIS A 139 -9.50 0.09 12.26
C HIS A 139 -8.84 -1.13 12.94
N ILE A 140 -8.67 -2.23 12.18
CA ILE A 140 -7.96 -3.41 12.65
C ILE A 140 -6.47 -3.16 12.49
N ASP A 141 -5.72 -3.23 13.59
CA ASP A 141 -4.26 -3.15 13.58
C ASP A 141 -3.66 -4.49 13.09
N MET A 142 -3.49 -4.59 11.78
CA MET A 142 -2.91 -5.77 11.16
C MET A 142 -1.41 -5.83 11.36
N VAL A 143 -0.74 -4.68 11.52
CA VAL A 143 0.71 -4.62 11.79
C VAL A 143 1.01 -5.34 13.09
N GLN A 144 0.29 -4.98 14.16
CA GLN A 144 0.46 -5.63 15.45
C GLN A 144 0.02 -7.09 15.40
N TYR A 145 -1.05 -7.40 14.66
CA TYR A 145 -1.53 -8.78 14.51
C TYR A 145 -0.46 -9.71 13.90
N PHE A 146 0.22 -9.29 12.83
CA PHE A 146 1.29 -10.09 12.23
C PHE A 146 2.52 -10.19 13.14
N LYS A 147 2.90 -9.12 13.85
CA LYS A 147 3.96 -9.16 14.86
C LYS A 147 3.65 -10.17 15.97
N ASP A 148 2.44 -10.16 16.51
CA ASP A 148 1.99 -11.08 17.55
C ASP A 148 1.90 -12.53 17.05
N THR A 149 1.61 -12.72 15.76
CA THR A 149 1.60 -14.04 15.14
C THR A 149 2.99 -14.67 15.07
N PHE A 150 4.04 -13.83 14.91
CA PHE A 150 5.44 -14.24 14.80
C PHE A 150 6.33 -13.54 15.84
N PRO A 151 6.09 -13.77 17.15
CA PRO A 151 6.72 -13.00 18.23
C PRO A 151 8.23 -13.26 18.36
N TYR A 152 8.75 -14.27 17.69
CA TYR A 152 10.17 -14.60 17.63
C TYR A 152 10.91 -13.94 16.45
N MET A 153 10.19 -13.28 15.55
CA MET A 153 10.77 -12.57 14.41
C MET A 153 11.06 -11.12 14.76
N ASN A 154 12.11 -10.60 14.15
CA ASN A 154 12.41 -9.17 14.10
C ASN A 154 11.48 -8.50 13.10
N SER A 155 11.09 -7.27 13.34
CA SER A 155 10.13 -6.59 12.49
C SER A 155 10.52 -5.15 12.18
N THR A 156 10.14 -4.71 10.98
CA THR A 156 10.11 -3.31 10.57
C THR A 156 8.75 -2.99 9.95
N TYR A 157 8.34 -1.74 10.05
CA TYR A 157 7.13 -1.23 9.41
C TYR A 157 7.40 0.10 8.72
N ALA A 158 6.93 0.24 7.49
CA ALA A 158 7.04 1.48 6.72
C ALA A 158 5.70 1.86 6.13
N ILE A 159 5.20 3.03 6.47
CA ILE A 159 4.00 3.59 5.85
C ILE A 159 4.27 3.82 4.36
N ASN A 160 3.39 3.32 3.50
CA ASN A 160 3.44 3.55 2.06
C ASN A 160 2.14 4.07 1.47
N TYR A 161 1.11 4.20 2.28
CA TYR A 161 -0.12 4.88 1.94
C TYR A 161 -0.76 5.48 3.20
N HIS A 162 -0.78 6.80 3.30
CA HIS A 162 -1.57 7.51 4.31
C HIS A 162 -2.39 8.61 3.64
N SER A 163 -3.62 8.77 4.04
CA SER A 163 -4.52 9.74 3.43
C SER A 163 -5.38 10.47 4.44
N ALA A 164 -5.81 11.69 4.06
CA ALA A 164 -6.98 12.30 4.65
C ALA A 164 -8.24 11.47 4.36
N TRP A 165 -9.39 11.88 4.90
CA TRP A 165 -10.66 11.23 4.60
C TRP A 165 -10.98 11.35 3.10
N LEU A 166 -11.02 10.20 2.42
CA LEU A 166 -11.41 10.08 1.02
C LEU A 166 -12.86 9.61 0.94
N ASN A 167 -13.75 10.47 0.42
CA ASN A 167 -15.19 10.21 0.35
C ASN A 167 -15.59 9.50 -0.96
N LEU A 168 -14.86 8.47 -1.32
CA LEU A 168 -15.10 7.64 -2.50
C LEU A 168 -15.07 6.15 -2.11
N PRO A 169 -15.97 5.31 -2.65
CA PRO A 169 -17.26 5.67 -3.28
C PRO A 169 -18.16 6.46 -2.33
N LEU A 170 -19.10 7.27 -2.87
CA LEU A 170 -19.92 8.17 -2.04
C LEU A 170 -20.74 7.46 -0.95
N LEU A 171 -21.19 6.24 -1.21
CA LEU A 171 -22.04 5.47 -0.29
C LEU A 171 -21.26 4.46 0.56
N ASP A 172 -19.99 4.22 0.22
CA ASP A 172 -19.12 3.29 0.94
C ASP A 172 -17.67 3.81 0.94
N PRO A 173 -17.41 4.98 1.56
CA PRO A 173 -16.12 5.66 1.44
C PRO A 173 -14.98 4.87 2.05
N ILE A 174 -13.84 4.87 1.38
CA ILE A 174 -12.59 4.26 1.89
C ILE A 174 -12.10 4.96 3.16
N GLY A 175 -12.43 6.22 3.34
CA GLY A 175 -12.14 7.00 4.54
C GLY A 175 -10.65 7.34 4.71
N ILE A 176 -10.18 7.35 5.95
CA ILE A 176 -8.78 7.55 6.30
C ILE A 176 -8.04 6.24 6.15
N ILE A 177 -6.83 6.28 5.56
CA ILE A 177 -5.97 5.12 5.37
C ILE A 177 -4.62 5.36 6.02
N ASN A 178 -4.17 4.39 6.81
CA ASN A 178 -2.79 4.21 7.26
C ASN A 178 -2.39 2.76 6.94
N SER A 179 -1.58 2.60 5.93
CA SER A 179 -1.18 1.29 5.41
C SER A 179 0.29 1.28 5.05
N GLY A 180 0.91 0.11 5.10
CA GLY A 180 2.34 0.04 4.81
C GLY A 180 2.84 -1.34 4.44
N CYS A 181 4.17 -1.42 4.42
CA CYS A 181 4.91 -2.65 4.25
C CYS A 181 5.45 -3.12 5.59
N VAL A 182 5.25 -4.40 5.89
CA VAL A 182 5.84 -5.07 7.06
C VAL A 182 6.88 -6.06 6.57
N THR A 183 8.07 -6.00 7.13
CA THR A 183 9.10 -7.03 6.92
C THR A 183 9.35 -7.74 8.24
N LEU A 184 9.22 -9.07 8.23
CA LEU A 184 9.54 -9.94 9.36
C LEU A 184 10.73 -10.83 9.03
N SER A 185 11.61 -11.05 10.00
CA SER A 185 12.82 -11.84 9.83
C SER A 185 13.19 -12.63 11.08
N ARG A 186 13.67 -13.85 10.90
CA ARG A 186 14.28 -14.65 11.98
C ARG A 186 15.69 -14.17 12.36
N PHE A 187 16.27 -13.24 11.57
CA PHE A 187 17.65 -12.80 11.70
C PHE A 187 17.73 -11.35 12.16
N PHE A 188 18.82 -11.03 12.81
CA PHE A 188 19.11 -9.70 13.33
C PHE A 188 19.15 -8.67 12.19
N VAL A 189 18.37 -7.62 12.31
CA VAL A 189 18.37 -6.47 11.40
C VAL A 189 19.30 -5.42 11.96
N GLN A 190 20.40 -5.18 11.30
CA GLN A 190 21.40 -4.19 11.72
C GLN A 190 20.93 -2.76 11.47
N TYR A 191 20.22 -2.54 10.37
CA TYR A 191 19.73 -1.24 9.94
C TYR A 191 18.54 -1.40 9.02
N ALA A 192 17.60 -0.51 9.11
CA ALA A 192 16.47 -0.46 8.20
C ALA A 192 16.12 0.98 7.81
N GLU A 193 15.75 1.19 6.55
CA GLU A 193 15.28 2.47 6.04
C GLU A 193 14.11 2.29 5.05
N ARG A 194 13.27 3.33 5.01
CA ARG A 194 12.27 3.54 3.98
C ARG A 194 12.82 4.47 2.91
N ARG A 195 12.59 4.17 1.64
CA ARG A 195 12.88 5.04 0.51
C ARG A 195 11.62 5.32 -0.31
N SER A 196 11.28 6.60 -0.44
CA SER A 196 10.15 7.04 -1.23
C SER A 196 10.40 6.83 -2.71
N TYR A 197 9.40 6.30 -3.40
CA TYR A 197 9.36 6.28 -4.85
C TYR A 197 8.94 7.64 -5.45
N PRO A 198 9.30 7.92 -6.70
CA PRO A 198 8.65 8.97 -7.46
C PRO A 198 7.13 8.75 -7.53
N LEU A 199 6.37 9.83 -7.42
CA LEU A 199 4.91 9.83 -7.46
C LEU A 199 4.41 10.69 -8.60
N ALA A 200 3.14 10.47 -9.02
CA ALA A 200 2.44 11.37 -9.91
C ALA A 200 2.35 12.78 -9.30
N THR A 201 2.33 13.80 -10.17
CA THR A 201 2.26 15.20 -9.74
C THR A 201 0.85 15.78 -9.79
N ASP A 202 -0.09 15.06 -10.38
CA ASP A 202 -1.50 15.42 -10.47
C ASP A 202 -2.34 14.86 -9.29
N LEU A 203 -3.66 14.96 -9.39
CA LEU A 203 -4.57 14.50 -8.34
C LEU A 203 -4.61 12.97 -8.17
N SER A 204 -4.13 12.20 -9.15
CA SER A 204 -4.07 10.74 -9.05
C SER A 204 -3.15 10.29 -7.91
N LYS A 205 -2.19 11.13 -7.51
CA LYS A 205 -1.31 10.86 -6.36
C LYS A 205 -2.08 10.53 -5.09
N PHE A 206 -3.29 11.08 -4.87
CA PHE A 206 -4.07 10.83 -3.66
C PHE A 206 -4.61 9.41 -3.53
N PHE A 207 -4.52 8.62 -4.61
CA PHE A 207 -4.85 7.19 -4.62
C PHE A 207 -3.62 6.28 -4.65
N ASP A 208 -2.42 6.87 -4.67
CA ASP A 208 -1.14 6.16 -4.80
C ASP A 208 -0.06 6.73 -3.88
N LEU A 209 -0.51 7.44 -2.82
CA LEU A 209 0.35 8.17 -1.89
C LEU A 209 1.45 7.32 -1.30
N ASP A 210 2.62 7.96 -1.20
CA ASP A 210 3.76 7.53 -0.42
C ASP A 210 4.32 6.14 -0.77
N ARG A 211 4.10 5.67 -2.01
CA ARG A 211 4.73 4.44 -2.49
C ARG A 211 6.22 4.46 -2.19
N CYS A 212 6.71 3.35 -1.69
CA CYS A 212 8.08 3.21 -1.23
C CYS A 212 8.60 1.79 -1.39
N PHE A 213 9.88 1.64 -1.14
CA PHE A 213 10.47 0.36 -0.77
C PHE A 213 11.21 0.49 0.55
N THR A 214 11.27 -0.60 1.29
CA THR A 214 12.11 -0.71 2.47
C THR A 214 13.42 -1.38 2.14
N VAL A 215 14.42 -1.12 2.95
CA VAL A 215 15.75 -1.72 2.85
C VAL A 215 16.14 -2.19 4.23
N GLU A 216 16.22 -3.49 4.42
CA GLU A 216 16.70 -4.10 5.64
C GLU A 216 18.10 -4.69 5.41
N ARG A 217 19.05 -4.40 6.31
CA ARG A 217 20.43 -4.86 6.23
C ARG A 217 20.71 -5.92 7.28
N PHE A 218 21.11 -7.08 6.81
CA PHE A 218 21.40 -8.25 7.64
C PHE A 218 22.88 -8.59 7.56
N PRO A 219 23.59 -8.64 8.71
CA PRO A 219 24.95 -9.14 8.72
C PRO A 219 24.98 -10.64 8.36
N VAL A 220 25.94 -11.00 7.54
CA VAL A 220 26.19 -12.37 7.14
C VAL A 220 27.57 -12.79 7.66
N ASP A 221 27.69 -14.02 8.12
CA ASP A 221 28.96 -14.56 8.57
C ASP A 221 30.05 -14.36 7.51
N GLY A 222 31.24 -13.90 7.95
CA GLY A 222 32.36 -13.53 7.09
C GLY A 222 32.30 -12.11 6.52
N GLY A 223 31.48 -11.21 7.12
CA GLY A 223 31.58 -9.76 6.95
C GLY A 223 30.87 -9.16 5.74
N LYS A 224 30.04 -9.94 5.02
CA LYS A 224 29.15 -9.40 4.00
C LYS A 224 27.79 -9.02 4.58
N THR A 225 27.00 -8.32 3.78
CA THR A 225 25.64 -7.90 4.12
C THR A 225 24.65 -8.46 3.10
N LEU A 226 23.55 -9.03 3.57
CA LEU A 226 22.36 -9.22 2.79
C LEU A 226 21.51 -7.95 2.88
N VAL A 227 21.13 -7.40 1.74
CA VAL A 227 20.20 -6.30 1.58
C VAL A 227 18.88 -6.88 1.10
N LEU A 228 17.88 -6.90 1.95
CA LEU A 228 16.53 -7.33 1.64
C LEU A 228 15.67 -6.12 1.38
N VAL A 229 14.89 -6.15 0.32
CA VAL A 229 14.02 -5.05 -0.09
C VAL A 229 12.58 -5.53 -0.19
N ASN A 230 11.68 -4.83 0.49
CA ASN A 230 10.24 -5.00 0.38
C ASN A 230 9.67 -3.81 -0.40
N SER A 231 9.18 -4.05 -1.61
CA SER A 231 8.75 -3.02 -2.55
C SER A 231 7.24 -3.03 -2.74
N HIS A 232 6.63 -1.84 -2.85
CA HIS A 232 5.25 -1.70 -3.31
C HIS A 232 5.14 -0.51 -4.25
N MET A 233 5.02 -0.79 -5.55
CA MET A 233 4.97 0.21 -6.62
C MET A 233 3.55 0.69 -6.88
N SER A 234 3.42 1.74 -7.67
CA SER A 234 2.16 2.36 -8.06
C SER A 234 1.26 1.38 -8.81
N ALA A 235 -0.01 1.29 -8.40
CA ALA A 235 -1.03 0.45 -9.04
C ALA A 235 -1.69 1.18 -10.23
N TYR A 236 -2.06 2.44 -10.01
CA TYR A 236 -2.87 3.24 -10.94
C TYR A 236 -1.98 4.21 -11.72
N ASP A 237 -1.29 3.69 -12.73
CA ASP A 237 -0.34 4.45 -13.57
C ASP A 237 -0.64 4.18 -15.05
N GLU A 238 -1.51 4.97 -15.62
CA GLU A 238 -1.85 4.88 -17.04
C GLU A 238 -0.60 5.16 -17.89
N GLY A 239 -0.28 4.22 -18.77
CA GLY A 239 0.94 4.27 -19.59
C GLY A 239 2.24 3.86 -18.89
N GLY A 240 2.23 3.56 -17.59
CA GLY A 240 3.37 2.97 -16.87
C GLY A 240 4.58 3.89 -16.67
N VAL A 241 4.42 5.20 -16.84
CA VAL A 241 5.52 6.18 -16.75
C VAL A 241 6.09 6.27 -15.34
N ILE A 242 5.22 6.32 -14.34
CA ILE A 242 5.61 6.41 -12.93
C ILE A 242 6.24 5.07 -12.48
N ARG A 243 5.61 3.93 -12.80
CA ARG A 243 6.18 2.61 -12.50
C ARG A 243 7.54 2.41 -13.12
N LYS A 244 7.74 2.90 -14.37
CA LYS A 244 9.07 2.87 -15.00
C LYS A 244 10.09 3.65 -14.19
N ALA A 245 9.78 4.87 -13.75
CA ALA A 245 10.68 5.68 -12.93
C ALA A 245 10.97 5.01 -11.57
N GLN A 246 9.97 4.37 -10.97
CA GLN A 246 10.13 3.60 -9.73
C GLN A 246 11.02 2.39 -9.94
N LEU A 247 10.84 1.65 -11.03
CA LEU A 247 11.68 0.50 -11.38
C LEU A 247 13.12 0.92 -11.68
N ASP A 248 13.32 2.01 -12.41
CA ASP A 248 14.66 2.56 -12.69
C ASP A 248 15.39 2.94 -11.37
N MET A 249 14.68 3.54 -10.42
CA MET A 249 15.23 3.86 -9.09
C MET A 249 15.61 2.58 -8.32
N LEU A 250 14.74 1.58 -8.31
CA LEU A 250 14.98 0.32 -7.60
C LEU A 250 16.17 -0.44 -8.20
N THR A 251 16.22 -0.57 -9.51
CA THR A 251 17.30 -1.29 -10.21
C THR A 251 18.63 -0.57 -10.07
N SER A 252 18.66 0.76 -10.07
CA SER A 252 19.86 1.55 -9.78
C SER A 252 20.36 1.28 -8.35
N PHE A 253 19.46 1.27 -7.37
CA PHE A 253 19.79 0.92 -5.99
C PHE A 253 20.38 -0.51 -5.87
N MET A 254 19.75 -1.48 -6.55
CA MET A 254 20.25 -2.86 -6.57
C MET A 254 21.67 -2.95 -7.14
N ALA A 255 21.93 -2.26 -8.25
CA ALA A 255 23.25 -2.20 -8.88
C ALA A 255 24.31 -1.59 -7.94
N GLU A 256 23.99 -0.47 -7.29
CA GLU A 256 24.89 0.16 -6.31
C GLU A 256 25.24 -0.78 -5.15
N GLU A 257 24.27 -1.51 -4.60
CA GLU A 257 24.51 -2.45 -3.52
C GLU A 257 25.32 -3.67 -3.98
N TYR A 258 25.09 -4.16 -5.19
CA TYR A 258 25.87 -5.23 -5.78
C TYR A 258 27.32 -4.82 -6.00
N GLU A 259 27.58 -3.60 -6.49
CA GLU A 259 28.94 -3.05 -6.67
C GLU A 259 29.69 -2.92 -5.34
N LYS A 260 28.99 -2.65 -4.22
CA LYS A 260 29.57 -2.67 -2.86
C LYS A 260 29.90 -4.08 -2.38
N GLY A 261 29.54 -5.11 -3.14
CA GLY A 261 29.76 -6.51 -2.80
C GLY A 261 28.71 -7.11 -1.87
N ASN A 262 27.57 -6.45 -1.70
CA ASN A 262 26.44 -6.95 -0.94
C ASN A 262 25.60 -7.94 -1.78
N TRP A 263 24.91 -8.84 -1.10
CA TRP A 263 23.83 -9.61 -1.73
C TRP A 263 22.54 -8.80 -1.66
N VAL A 264 21.79 -8.78 -2.75
CA VAL A 264 20.53 -8.03 -2.83
C VAL A 264 19.41 -8.98 -3.23
N ILE A 265 18.34 -8.98 -2.43
CA ILE A 265 17.09 -9.69 -2.72
C ILE A 265 15.96 -8.67 -2.68
N VAL A 266 15.13 -8.66 -3.70
CA VAL A 266 13.95 -7.82 -3.78
C VAL A 266 12.71 -8.69 -3.91
N GLY A 267 11.75 -8.47 -3.02
CA GLY A 267 10.40 -9.00 -3.12
C GLY A 267 9.39 -7.87 -2.97
N GLY A 268 8.14 -8.13 -3.29
CA GLY A 268 7.11 -7.12 -3.13
C GLY A 268 6.02 -7.19 -4.19
N ASP A 269 5.20 -6.15 -4.22
CA ASP A 269 4.19 -5.93 -5.23
C ASP A 269 4.67 -4.85 -6.23
N PHE A 270 5.01 -5.28 -7.43
CA PHE A 270 5.49 -4.39 -8.48
C PHE A 270 4.36 -3.77 -9.30
N ASN A 271 3.13 -4.22 -9.11
CA ASN A 271 1.95 -3.79 -9.87
C ASN A 271 2.19 -3.80 -11.40
N HIS A 272 3.03 -4.73 -11.85
CA HIS A 272 3.45 -4.86 -13.24
C HIS A 272 3.79 -6.31 -13.58
N SER A 273 3.39 -6.75 -14.77
CA SER A 273 3.78 -8.05 -15.28
C SER A 273 5.26 -8.03 -15.70
N LEU A 274 6.06 -8.92 -15.17
CA LEU A 274 7.48 -9.03 -15.49
C LEU A 274 7.78 -9.73 -16.82
N GLY A 275 6.77 -10.17 -17.57
CA GLY A 275 6.93 -10.80 -18.90
C GLY A 275 5.60 -11.07 -19.58
N GLN A 276 5.63 -11.18 -20.91
CA GLN A 276 4.44 -11.53 -21.70
C GLN A 276 4.09 -13.03 -21.66
N GLU A 277 4.97 -13.86 -21.08
CA GLU A 277 4.84 -15.32 -21.10
C GLU A 277 3.87 -15.91 -20.06
N PHE A 278 3.31 -15.09 -19.18
CA PHE A 278 2.35 -15.53 -18.16
C PHE A 278 0.88 -15.20 -18.48
N ARG A 279 0.56 -15.03 -19.76
CA ARG A 279 -0.81 -14.83 -20.24
C ARG A 279 -1.35 -16.07 -20.95
N GLU A 280 -1.09 -17.25 -20.45
CA GLU A 280 -1.78 -18.47 -20.87
C GLU A 280 -2.61 -19.05 -19.72
#